data_b026332f3839b702776abfcd2552663f
#
_entry.id   b026332f3839b702776abfcd2552663f
#
_cell.length_a   1.000
_cell.length_b   1.000
_cell.length_c   1.000
_cell.angle_alpha   90.00
_cell.angle_beta   90.00
_cell.angle_gamma   90.00
#
_symmetry.space_group_name_H-M   'P 1'
#
loop_
_entity.id
_entity.type
_entity.pdbx_description
1 polymer ?
#
loop_
_entity_poly.entity_id
_entity_poly.type
_entity_poly.pdbx_seq_one_letter_code
_entity_poly.pdbx_strand_id
1 'polypeptide(L)'
;MSELKLKTARTLKWNTIDRVATQVLYAVVGIVLANILTHEEFGLVGALAIFQAFATIFVDSGFGAALLREAKEPSDRDYSTVFWFNVAVSLAIYLILFICAPVIARLFDNQRELIPMSKVMFLTFVINGLAIVQTNRLMKRMDVRMIAVSNSVALIVSGVVGVVLALAGAGAWAMVWYAVSQAAVKTAILWATGGWWPRLCFSFATIRRIHRVGMSVFLSALLNTISLNIYNFVIGVWYSVASLGVYTQADKWSKMGSASISQILTSTFVPLLSKFQKSRQDFHRYVDRAGRFTSFILLPSMTLLAILAAPIFHLLFGDKWDAAIPLFSMLALRGIFVVLISLYSNYLLSLGRAKKLFFSEAVKDGLILFAIVLTVGYGDIDLLVLGQTAASVITWLILLPVTARGIGMRPLRLLWHLFPFLAATIFAALAAVGAGDLLLYGLGYPDMSVEIAPRIGWNLMLIITQTAAFAAVYIIALRCLRVAELPESAGYLFGRFRRRRNS
;
A
#
# COMPACT_ATOMS: atom_id res chain seq x y z
N MET A 1 -6.28 -8.70 -34.42
CA MET A 1 -5.49 -9.17 -33.25
C MET A 1 -4.26 -8.31 -32.95
N SER A 2 -3.64 -7.63 -33.92
CA SER A 2 -2.47 -6.77 -33.72
C SER A 2 -2.79 -5.46 -32.95
N GLU A 3 -3.91 -4.80 -33.27
CA GLU A 3 -4.29 -3.52 -32.67
C GLU A 3 -4.62 -3.63 -31.16
N LEU A 4 -5.36 -4.69 -30.76
CA LEU A 4 -5.67 -4.96 -29.36
C LEU A 4 -4.40 -5.27 -28.55
N LYS A 5 -3.44 -6.01 -29.12
CA LYS A 5 -2.14 -6.28 -28.48
C LYS A 5 -1.34 -4.99 -28.29
N LEU A 6 -1.38 -4.08 -29.27
CA LEU A 6 -0.68 -2.79 -29.20
C LEU A 6 -1.32 -1.87 -28.16
N LYS A 7 -2.65 -1.78 -28.11
CA LYS A 7 -3.40 -1.05 -27.06
C LYS A 7 -3.10 -1.61 -25.67
N THR A 8 -3.14 -2.92 -25.50
CA THR A 8 -2.83 -3.57 -24.21
C THR A 8 -1.38 -3.29 -23.76
N ALA A 9 -0.41 -3.40 -24.68
CA ALA A 9 0.99 -3.11 -24.35
C ALA A 9 1.20 -1.63 -23.98
N ARG A 10 0.53 -0.70 -24.69
CA ARG A 10 0.56 0.72 -24.37
C ARG A 10 -0.07 1.02 -22.99
N THR A 11 -1.21 0.40 -22.69
CA THR A 11 -1.89 0.51 -21.38
C THR A 11 -1.00 0.00 -20.26
N LEU A 12 -0.37 -1.16 -20.41
CA LEU A 12 0.57 -1.72 -19.43
C LEU A 12 1.78 -0.79 -19.20
N LYS A 13 2.34 -0.23 -20.27
CA LYS A 13 3.45 0.73 -20.18
C LYS A 13 3.06 1.95 -19.35
N TRP A 14 1.92 2.57 -19.67
CA TRP A 14 1.46 3.76 -18.97
C TRP A 14 1.07 3.49 -17.53
N ASN A 15 0.43 2.35 -17.23
CA ASN A 15 0.15 1.93 -15.85
C ASN A 15 1.44 1.76 -15.02
N THR A 16 2.49 1.21 -15.63
CA THR A 16 3.78 1.05 -14.93
C THR A 16 4.44 2.41 -14.68
N ILE A 17 4.43 3.29 -15.69
CA ILE A 17 4.98 4.66 -15.57
C ILE A 17 4.21 5.43 -14.49
N ASP A 18 2.88 5.42 -14.53
CA ASP A 18 2.03 6.08 -13.53
C ASP A 18 2.37 5.63 -12.11
N ARG A 19 2.46 4.33 -11.90
CA ARG A 19 2.81 3.78 -10.58
C ARG A 19 4.17 4.21 -10.07
N VAL A 20 5.20 4.06 -10.91
CA VAL A 20 6.57 4.40 -10.49
C VAL A 20 6.66 5.91 -10.25
N ALA A 21 6.15 6.72 -11.17
CA ALA A 21 6.15 8.17 -11.03
C ALA A 21 5.36 8.63 -9.78
N THR A 22 4.15 8.12 -9.59
CA THR A 22 3.31 8.43 -8.41
C THR A 22 4.03 8.01 -7.12
N GLN A 23 4.62 6.83 -7.07
CA GLN A 23 5.32 6.32 -5.89
C GLN A 23 6.53 7.17 -5.54
N VAL A 24 7.35 7.53 -6.54
CA VAL A 24 8.53 8.37 -6.35
C VAL A 24 8.13 9.79 -5.91
N LEU A 25 7.19 10.42 -6.61
CA LEU A 25 6.72 11.76 -6.27
C LEU A 25 6.10 11.80 -4.86
N TYR A 26 5.28 10.80 -4.52
CA TYR A 26 4.68 10.68 -3.19
C TYR A 26 5.73 10.49 -2.09
N ALA A 27 6.80 9.73 -2.39
CA ALA A 27 7.91 9.55 -1.47
C ALA A 27 8.68 10.86 -1.27
N VAL A 28 9.05 11.55 -2.34
CA VAL A 28 9.80 12.81 -2.28
C VAL A 28 9.03 13.87 -1.48
N VAL A 29 7.77 14.11 -1.84
CA VAL A 29 6.91 15.06 -1.11
C VAL A 29 6.74 14.64 0.34
N GLY A 30 6.53 13.34 0.60
CA GLY A 30 6.38 12.81 1.95
C GLY A 30 7.63 12.99 2.82
N ILE A 31 8.84 12.81 2.25
CA ILE A 31 10.10 13.05 2.94
C ILE A 31 10.26 14.53 3.27
N VAL A 32 10.04 15.41 2.30
CA VAL A 32 10.16 16.86 2.51
C VAL A 32 9.21 17.34 3.60
N LEU A 33 7.94 16.97 3.55
CA LEU A 33 6.95 17.33 4.56
C LEU A 33 7.30 16.74 5.94
N ALA A 34 7.81 15.51 6.01
CA ALA A 34 8.18 14.90 7.29
C ALA A 34 9.38 15.58 7.95
N ASN A 35 10.29 16.20 7.17
CA ASN A 35 11.37 17.01 7.73
C ASN A 35 10.90 18.36 8.30
N ILE A 36 9.84 18.95 7.73
CA ILE A 36 9.33 20.25 8.13
C ILE A 36 8.33 20.11 9.29
N LEU A 37 7.33 19.24 9.12
CA LEU A 37 6.18 19.09 10.02
C LEU A 37 6.49 18.24 11.26
N THR A 38 5.69 18.42 12.33
CA THR A 38 5.78 17.68 13.60
C THR A 38 4.98 16.38 13.59
N HIS A 39 5.21 15.52 14.61
CA HIS A 39 4.43 14.28 14.81
C HIS A 39 2.94 14.57 15.03
N GLU A 40 2.62 15.63 15.79
CA GLU A 40 1.23 16.04 16.03
C GLU A 40 0.54 16.46 14.75
N GLU A 41 1.20 17.27 13.93
CA GLU A 41 0.66 17.72 12.64
C GLU A 41 0.39 16.56 11.69
N PHE A 42 1.29 15.56 11.65
CA PHE A 42 1.05 14.32 10.92
C PHE A 42 -0.09 13.51 11.54
N GLY A 43 -0.19 13.49 12.85
CA GLY A 43 -1.26 12.80 13.57
C GLY A 43 -2.64 13.41 13.33
N LEU A 44 -2.75 14.75 13.33
CA LEU A 44 -3.99 15.45 13.01
C LEU A 44 -4.51 15.07 11.61
N VAL A 45 -3.63 15.06 10.62
CA VAL A 45 -4.00 14.66 9.26
C VAL A 45 -4.24 13.15 9.18
N GLY A 46 -3.48 12.35 9.93
CA GLY A 46 -3.71 10.90 10.07
C GLY A 46 -5.09 10.57 10.60
N ALA A 47 -5.58 11.31 11.60
CA ALA A 47 -6.94 11.18 12.13
C ALA A 47 -8.00 11.47 11.05
N LEU A 48 -7.83 12.54 10.28
CA LEU A 48 -8.73 12.88 9.18
C LEU A 48 -8.66 11.88 8.04
N ALA A 49 -7.47 11.33 7.75
CA ALA A 49 -7.25 10.35 6.69
C ALA A 49 -8.05 9.06 6.91
N ILE A 50 -8.34 8.69 8.15
CA ILE A 50 -9.19 7.53 8.49
C ILE A 50 -10.60 7.75 7.92
N PHE A 51 -11.21 8.89 8.24
CA PHE A 51 -12.53 9.24 7.72
C PHE A 51 -12.50 9.43 6.20
N GLN A 52 -11.41 9.95 5.65
CA GLN A 52 -11.20 10.08 4.21
C GLN A 52 -11.19 8.72 3.51
N ALA A 53 -10.54 7.72 4.09
CA ALA A 53 -10.51 6.37 3.55
C ALA A 53 -11.92 5.76 3.49
N PHE A 54 -12.71 5.89 4.56
CA PHE A 54 -14.09 5.43 4.59
C PHE A 54 -14.97 6.18 3.58
N ALA A 55 -14.93 7.50 3.61
CA ALA A 55 -15.78 8.31 2.75
C ALA A 55 -15.50 8.09 1.25
N THR A 56 -14.26 7.84 0.88
CA THR A 56 -13.88 7.52 -0.51
C THR A 56 -14.63 6.30 -1.04
N ILE A 57 -14.86 5.28 -0.21
CA ILE A 57 -15.60 4.08 -0.61
C ILE A 57 -17.07 4.39 -0.87
N PHE A 58 -17.67 5.23 -0.03
CA PHE A 58 -19.06 5.67 -0.23
C PHE A 58 -19.20 6.52 -1.49
N VAL A 59 -18.23 7.41 -1.76
CA VAL A 59 -18.22 8.26 -2.95
C VAL A 59 -18.06 7.44 -4.22
N ASP A 60 -17.14 6.44 -4.23
CA ASP A 60 -17.00 5.50 -5.35
C ASP A 60 -18.22 4.57 -5.48
N SER A 61 -18.93 4.31 -4.36
CA SER A 61 -20.21 3.56 -4.27
C SER A 61 -20.24 2.23 -5.04
N GLY A 62 -19.11 1.77 -5.59
CA GLY A 62 -18.99 0.57 -6.41
C GLY A 62 -19.69 0.64 -7.78
N PHE A 63 -20.47 1.71 -8.06
CA PHE A 63 -21.21 1.82 -9.32
C PHE A 63 -20.31 2.11 -10.50
N GLY A 64 -19.24 2.87 -10.30
CA GLY A 64 -18.21 3.06 -11.32
C GLY A 64 -17.58 1.74 -11.75
N ALA A 65 -17.20 0.91 -10.79
CA ALA A 65 -16.66 -0.43 -11.05
C ALA A 65 -17.70 -1.37 -11.69
N ALA A 66 -18.99 -1.22 -11.35
CA ALA A 66 -20.07 -1.99 -11.97
C ALA A 66 -20.22 -1.64 -13.45
N LEU A 67 -20.20 -0.35 -13.83
CA LEU A 67 -20.24 0.08 -15.23
C LEU A 67 -19.03 -0.45 -16.04
N LEU A 68 -17.83 -0.47 -15.43
CA LEU A 68 -16.64 -1.03 -16.07
C LEU A 68 -16.77 -2.52 -16.40
N ARG A 69 -17.47 -3.28 -15.55
CA ARG A 69 -17.67 -4.74 -15.71
C ARG A 69 -18.77 -5.10 -16.70
N GLU A 70 -19.66 -4.16 -17.08
CA GLU A 70 -20.68 -4.43 -18.09
C GLU A 70 -20.03 -4.80 -19.42
N ALA A 71 -20.49 -5.87 -20.06
CA ALA A 71 -20.01 -6.30 -21.38
C ALA A 71 -20.38 -5.30 -22.47
N LYS A 72 -21.57 -4.67 -22.35
CA LYS A 72 -22.05 -3.64 -23.27
C LYS A 72 -21.45 -2.28 -22.89
N GLU A 73 -21.13 -1.45 -23.88
CA GLU A 73 -20.68 -0.09 -23.63
C GLU A 73 -21.83 0.73 -23.01
N PRO A 74 -21.62 1.36 -21.84
CA PRO A 74 -22.66 2.15 -21.19
C PRO A 74 -23.04 3.36 -22.04
N SER A 75 -24.32 3.70 -22.04
CA SER A 75 -24.82 4.90 -22.75
C SER A 75 -24.45 6.19 -22.00
N ASP A 76 -24.51 7.33 -22.68
CA ASP A 76 -24.33 8.64 -22.03
C ASP A 76 -25.33 8.87 -20.90
N ARG A 77 -26.53 8.28 -21.00
CA ARG A 77 -27.54 8.32 -19.92
C ARG A 77 -27.08 7.50 -18.70
N ASP A 78 -26.44 6.37 -18.92
CA ASP A 78 -25.92 5.54 -17.81
C ASP A 78 -24.79 6.28 -17.09
N TYR A 79 -23.84 6.85 -17.83
CA TYR A 79 -22.75 7.66 -17.27
C TYR A 79 -23.29 8.90 -16.53
N SER A 80 -24.25 9.62 -17.08
CA SER A 80 -24.86 10.79 -16.43
C SER A 80 -25.62 10.41 -15.17
N THR A 81 -26.33 9.27 -15.17
CA THR A 81 -27.04 8.75 -13.99
C THR A 81 -26.06 8.45 -12.84
N VAL A 82 -24.97 7.73 -13.13
CA VAL A 82 -23.95 7.41 -12.11
C VAL A 82 -23.21 8.67 -11.65
N PHE A 83 -22.97 9.63 -12.53
CA PHE A 83 -22.37 10.91 -12.18
C PHE A 83 -23.22 11.66 -11.15
N TRP A 84 -24.49 11.90 -11.43
CA TRP A 84 -25.38 12.62 -10.52
C TRP A 84 -25.61 11.88 -9.21
N PHE A 85 -25.68 10.53 -9.26
CA PHE A 85 -25.72 9.71 -8.07
C PHE A 85 -24.47 9.89 -7.19
N ASN A 86 -23.28 9.80 -7.79
CA ASN A 86 -22.01 9.96 -7.04
C ASN A 86 -21.85 11.39 -6.48
N VAL A 87 -22.26 12.42 -7.23
CA VAL A 87 -22.26 13.80 -6.73
C VAL A 87 -23.21 13.97 -5.55
N ALA A 88 -24.42 13.43 -5.64
CA ALA A 88 -25.38 13.48 -4.54
C ALA A 88 -24.85 12.74 -3.28
N VAL A 89 -24.30 11.54 -3.45
CA VAL A 89 -23.70 10.76 -2.36
C VAL A 89 -22.49 11.49 -1.76
N SER A 90 -21.59 12.03 -2.59
CA SER A 90 -20.40 12.73 -2.09
C SER A 90 -20.77 14.00 -1.32
N LEU A 91 -21.76 14.75 -1.80
CA LEU A 91 -22.29 15.92 -1.10
C LEU A 91 -22.96 15.54 0.23
N ALA A 92 -23.78 14.48 0.23
CA ALA A 92 -24.41 14.00 1.44
C ALA A 92 -23.39 13.58 2.51
N ILE A 93 -22.36 12.82 2.12
CA ILE A 93 -21.28 12.40 3.02
C ILE A 93 -20.49 13.61 3.52
N TYR A 94 -20.16 14.56 2.63
CA TYR A 94 -19.49 15.78 3.02
C TYR A 94 -20.32 16.54 4.08
N LEU A 95 -21.61 16.73 3.88
CA LEU A 95 -22.49 17.41 4.82
C LEU A 95 -22.60 16.66 6.16
N ILE A 96 -22.71 15.33 6.13
CA ILE A 96 -22.72 14.51 7.35
C ILE A 96 -21.41 14.72 8.13
N LEU A 97 -20.26 14.59 7.47
CA LEU A 97 -18.96 14.74 8.12
C LEU A 97 -18.68 16.19 8.55
N PHE A 98 -19.19 17.19 7.81
CA PHE A 98 -19.14 18.59 8.18
C PHE A 98 -19.88 18.86 9.51
N ILE A 99 -21.07 18.27 9.68
CA ILE A 99 -21.85 18.35 10.93
C ILE A 99 -21.15 17.54 12.03
N CYS A 100 -20.57 16.38 11.71
CA CYS A 100 -19.87 15.52 12.66
C CYS A 100 -18.47 16.03 13.03
N ALA A 101 -17.94 17.10 12.43
CA ALA A 101 -16.61 17.63 12.71
C ALA A 101 -16.34 17.86 14.22
N PRO A 102 -17.26 18.41 15.05
CA PRO A 102 -17.03 18.51 16.48
C PRO A 102 -16.95 17.17 17.20
N VAL A 103 -17.67 16.15 16.71
CA VAL A 103 -17.64 14.78 17.27
C VAL A 103 -16.28 14.15 16.94
N ILE A 104 -15.78 14.33 15.71
CA ILE A 104 -14.45 13.88 15.31
C ILE A 104 -13.40 14.49 16.22
N ALA A 105 -13.43 15.79 16.45
CA ALA A 105 -12.49 16.46 17.35
C ALA A 105 -12.52 15.88 18.78
N ARG A 106 -13.69 15.56 19.30
CA ARG A 106 -13.84 14.94 20.64
C ARG A 106 -13.28 13.53 20.71
N LEU A 107 -13.36 12.75 19.63
CA LEU A 107 -12.82 11.39 19.57
C LEU A 107 -11.28 11.37 19.63
N PHE A 108 -10.61 12.45 19.18
CA PHE A 108 -9.17 12.58 19.16
C PHE A 108 -8.71 13.64 20.16
N ASP A 109 -8.72 13.31 21.44
CA ASP A 109 -8.25 14.16 22.55
C ASP A 109 -8.81 15.60 22.55
N ASN A 110 -10.02 15.79 22.04
CA ASN A 110 -10.68 17.09 21.94
C ASN A 110 -9.85 18.14 21.13
N GLN A 111 -9.11 17.68 20.12
CA GLN A 111 -8.28 18.52 19.25
C GLN A 111 -9.15 19.47 18.41
N ARG A 112 -9.30 20.71 18.88
CA ARG A 112 -10.17 21.71 18.25
C ARG A 112 -9.75 22.07 16.83
N GLU A 113 -8.48 21.92 16.49
CA GLU A 113 -7.95 22.16 15.16
C GLU A 113 -8.53 21.21 14.09
N LEU A 114 -8.93 20.01 14.49
CA LEU A 114 -9.58 19.05 13.60
C LEU A 114 -10.93 19.56 13.04
N ILE A 115 -11.63 20.49 13.75
CA ILE A 115 -12.93 20.99 13.30
C ILE A 115 -12.80 21.78 11.98
N PRO A 116 -12.00 22.85 11.88
CA PRO A 116 -11.85 23.58 10.63
C PRO A 116 -11.10 22.74 9.56
N MET A 117 -10.10 21.96 9.98
CA MET A 117 -9.32 21.12 9.04
C MET A 117 -10.19 20.06 8.37
N SER A 118 -11.07 19.38 9.12
CA SER A 118 -11.97 18.37 8.56
C SER A 118 -12.93 18.96 7.54
N LYS A 119 -13.50 20.15 7.82
CA LYS A 119 -14.42 20.84 6.91
C LYS A 119 -13.77 21.14 5.55
N VAL A 120 -12.50 21.54 5.55
CA VAL A 120 -11.76 21.84 4.31
C VAL A 120 -11.27 20.54 3.64
N MET A 121 -10.68 19.63 4.42
CA MET A 121 -10.12 18.39 3.85
C MET A 121 -11.21 17.50 3.21
N PHE A 122 -12.39 17.45 3.80
CA PHE A 122 -13.49 16.63 3.29
C PHE A 122 -14.15 17.18 2.00
N LEU A 123 -13.84 18.42 1.58
CA LEU A 123 -14.18 18.90 0.23
C LEU A 123 -13.60 18.00 -0.87
N THR A 124 -12.51 17.30 -0.57
CA THR A 124 -11.92 16.31 -1.49
C THR A 124 -12.92 15.25 -1.93
N PHE A 125 -13.94 14.91 -1.13
CA PHE A 125 -14.98 13.95 -1.51
C PHE A 125 -15.84 14.47 -2.64
N VAL A 126 -16.29 15.71 -2.54
CA VAL A 126 -17.10 16.34 -3.59
C VAL A 126 -16.27 16.47 -4.86
N ILE A 127 -15.04 16.96 -4.74
CA ILE A 127 -14.12 17.14 -5.87
C ILE A 127 -13.82 15.80 -6.56
N ASN A 128 -13.50 14.74 -5.80
CA ASN A 128 -13.26 13.40 -6.34
C ASN A 128 -14.53 12.79 -6.94
N GLY A 129 -15.71 13.02 -6.32
CA GLY A 129 -17.00 12.57 -6.86
C GLY A 129 -17.25 13.07 -8.28
N LEU A 130 -16.83 14.31 -8.58
CA LEU A 130 -16.87 14.88 -9.92
C LEU A 130 -15.92 14.18 -10.91
N ALA A 131 -14.84 13.57 -10.45
CA ALA A 131 -13.83 12.94 -11.29
C ALA A 131 -14.07 11.45 -11.61
N ILE A 132 -14.89 10.74 -10.79
CA ILE A 132 -15.03 9.27 -10.84
C ILE A 132 -15.50 8.80 -12.23
N VAL A 133 -16.54 9.40 -12.76
CA VAL A 133 -17.12 8.98 -14.05
C VAL A 133 -16.15 9.25 -15.20
N GLN A 134 -15.43 10.37 -15.19
CA GLN A 134 -14.40 10.68 -16.18
C GLN A 134 -13.30 9.62 -16.16
N THR A 135 -12.81 9.26 -14.95
CA THR A 135 -11.79 8.22 -14.76
C THR A 135 -12.27 6.86 -15.30
N ASN A 136 -13.49 6.44 -14.91
CA ASN A 136 -14.06 5.17 -15.34
C ASN A 136 -14.24 5.10 -16.86
N ARG A 137 -14.65 6.19 -17.49
CA ARG A 137 -14.83 6.30 -18.93
C ARG A 137 -13.49 6.17 -19.67
N LEU A 138 -12.44 6.83 -19.19
CA LEU A 138 -11.09 6.69 -19.72
C LEU A 138 -10.55 5.27 -19.55
N MET A 139 -10.80 4.64 -18.39
CA MET A 139 -10.44 3.22 -18.15
C MET A 139 -11.16 2.29 -19.12
N LYS A 140 -12.48 2.49 -19.35
CA LYS A 140 -13.27 1.67 -20.27
C LYS A 140 -12.73 1.77 -21.71
N ARG A 141 -12.27 2.95 -22.12
CA ARG A 141 -11.63 3.20 -23.42
C ARG A 141 -10.18 2.75 -23.51
N MET A 142 -9.61 2.21 -22.40
CA MET A 142 -8.19 1.86 -22.27
C MET A 142 -7.24 3.07 -22.47
N ASP A 143 -7.71 4.29 -22.26
CA ASP A 143 -6.89 5.50 -22.30
C ASP A 143 -6.33 5.84 -20.91
N VAL A 144 -5.42 5.01 -20.46
CA VAL A 144 -4.76 5.14 -19.14
C VAL A 144 -3.73 6.27 -19.15
N ARG A 145 -3.28 6.71 -20.32
CA ARG A 145 -2.28 7.80 -20.44
C ARG A 145 -2.76 9.08 -19.77
N MET A 146 -4.01 9.50 -20.05
CA MET A 146 -4.57 10.71 -19.47
C MET A 146 -4.73 10.63 -17.96
N ILE A 147 -5.09 9.46 -17.45
CA ILE A 147 -5.15 9.22 -15.99
C ILE A 147 -3.76 9.35 -15.37
N ALA A 148 -2.74 8.75 -15.98
CA ALA A 148 -1.35 8.82 -15.52
C ALA A 148 -0.83 10.26 -15.49
N VAL A 149 -1.06 11.02 -16.55
CA VAL A 149 -0.66 12.42 -16.65
C VAL A 149 -1.38 13.27 -15.60
N SER A 150 -2.71 13.11 -15.45
CA SER A 150 -3.47 13.85 -14.43
C SER A 150 -3.02 13.55 -13.01
N ASN A 151 -2.72 12.28 -12.69
CA ASN A 151 -2.18 11.90 -11.39
C ASN A 151 -0.79 12.53 -11.13
N SER A 152 0.12 12.44 -12.10
CA SER A 152 1.49 12.98 -11.95
C SER A 152 1.51 14.49 -11.83
N VAL A 153 0.76 15.21 -12.68
CA VAL A 153 0.67 16.68 -12.63
C VAL A 153 0.01 17.13 -11.33
N ALA A 154 -1.08 16.47 -10.91
CA ALA A 154 -1.73 16.76 -9.64
C ALA A 154 -0.80 16.59 -8.44
N LEU A 155 0.01 15.51 -8.43
CA LEU A 155 1.00 15.28 -7.37
C LEU A 155 2.12 16.33 -7.35
N ILE A 156 2.62 16.75 -8.50
CA ILE A 156 3.64 17.80 -8.59
C ILE A 156 3.08 19.11 -8.06
N VAL A 157 1.94 19.55 -8.58
CA VAL A 157 1.32 20.83 -8.18
C VAL A 157 0.97 20.81 -6.69
N SER A 158 0.31 19.75 -6.22
CA SER A 158 -0.05 19.63 -4.80
C SER A 158 1.18 19.53 -3.90
N GLY A 159 2.23 18.82 -4.36
CA GLY A 159 3.50 18.75 -3.66
C GLY A 159 4.14 20.12 -3.47
N VAL A 160 4.16 20.96 -4.51
CA VAL A 160 4.63 22.34 -4.43
C VAL A 160 3.76 23.15 -3.45
N VAL A 161 2.44 23.07 -3.56
CA VAL A 161 1.51 23.76 -2.64
C VAL A 161 1.76 23.35 -1.19
N GLY A 162 1.84 22.03 -0.92
CA GLY A 162 2.08 21.50 0.42
C GLY A 162 3.42 21.94 1.00
N VAL A 163 4.50 21.86 0.22
CA VAL A 163 5.85 22.25 0.67
C VAL A 163 5.94 23.75 0.91
N VAL A 164 5.40 24.59 0.01
CA VAL A 164 5.40 26.04 0.19
C VAL A 164 4.64 26.45 1.44
N LEU A 165 3.46 25.87 1.68
CA LEU A 165 2.68 26.15 2.88
C LEU A 165 3.37 25.65 4.16
N ALA A 166 4.02 24.48 4.10
CA ALA A 166 4.78 23.97 5.25
C ALA A 166 5.96 24.88 5.60
N LEU A 167 6.71 25.34 4.60
CA LEU A 167 7.80 26.32 4.78
C LEU A 167 7.31 27.69 5.27
N ALA A 168 6.09 28.07 4.89
CA ALA A 168 5.43 29.28 5.40
C ALA A 168 4.89 29.14 6.84
N GLY A 169 5.08 27.99 7.49
CA GLY A 169 4.64 27.75 8.87
C GLY A 169 3.16 27.44 9.03
N ALA A 170 2.48 26.98 7.96
CA ALA A 170 1.06 26.61 8.01
C ALA A 170 0.79 25.31 8.79
N GLY A 171 1.82 24.59 9.23
CA GLY A 171 1.69 23.36 10.00
C GLY A 171 0.86 22.30 9.29
N ALA A 172 -0.04 21.62 10.02
CA ALA A 172 -0.91 20.58 9.49
C ALA A 172 -1.78 21.03 8.30
N TRP A 173 -2.07 22.32 8.18
CA TRP A 173 -2.80 22.88 7.04
C TRP A 173 -2.10 22.68 5.71
N ALA A 174 -0.77 22.60 5.71
CA ALA A 174 0.00 22.30 4.51
C ALA A 174 -0.43 20.96 3.87
N MET A 175 -0.66 19.93 4.70
CA MET A 175 -1.11 18.63 4.24
C MET A 175 -2.60 18.62 3.84
N VAL A 176 -3.43 19.45 4.50
CA VAL A 176 -4.85 19.62 4.10
C VAL A 176 -4.92 20.22 2.70
N TRP A 177 -4.21 21.30 2.46
CA TRP A 177 -4.16 21.94 1.14
C TRP A 177 -3.45 21.09 0.09
N TYR A 178 -2.44 20.30 0.47
CA TYR A 178 -1.86 19.27 -0.40
C TYR A 178 -2.95 18.31 -0.90
N ALA A 179 -3.79 17.77 -0.01
CA ALA A 179 -4.85 16.84 -0.39
C ALA A 179 -5.95 17.48 -1.25
N VAL A 180 -6.38 18.71 -0.89
CA VAL A 180 -7.41 19.45 -1.64
C VAL A 180 -6.91 19.86 -3.02
N SER A 181 -5.70 20.41 -3.11
CA SER A 181 -5.12 20.81 -4.41
C SER A 181 -4.87 19.60 -5.31
N GLN A 182 -4.45 18.45 -4.77
CA GLN A 182 -4.31 17.21 -5.52
C GLN A 182 -5.63 16.77 -6.14
N ALA A 183 -6.71 16.75 -5.35
CA ALA A 183 -8.03 16.40 -5.84
C ALA A 183 -8.53 17.41 -6.90
N ALA A 184 -8.35 18.71 -6.64
CA ALA A 184 -8.80 19.77 -7.55
C ALA A 184 -8.06 19.75 -8.88
N VAL A 185 -6.74 19.70 -8.89
CA VAL A 185 -5.92 19.68 -10.11
C VAL A 185 -6.18 18.41 -10.92
N LYS A 186 -6.22 17.23 -10.27
CA LYS A 186 -6.57 15.98 -10.95
C LYS A 186 -7.93 16.07 -11.62
N THR A 187 -8.93 16.52 -10.90
CA THR A 187 -10.31 16.67 -11.42
C THR A 187 -10.35 17.65 -12.55
N ALA A 188 -9.73 18.81 -12.45
CA ALA A 188 -9.69 19.84 -13.50
C ALA A 188 -9.06 19.29 -14.80
N ILE A 189 -7.94 18.56 -14.71
CA ILE A 189 -7.29 17.96 -15.88
C ILE A 189 -8.20 16.90 -16.51
N LEU A 190 -8.82 16.03 -15.71
CA LEU A 190 -9.73 15.00 -16.21
C LEU A 190 -10.94 15.60 -16.92
N TRP A 191 -11.46 16.73 -16.44
CA TRP A 191 -12.54 17.47 -17.11
C TRP A 191 -12.09 18.16 -18.39
N ALA A 192 -10.95 18.80 -18.38
CA ALA A 192 -10.39 19.45 -19.56
C ALA A 192 -10.07 18.47 -20.70
N THR A 193 -9.66 17.24 -20.36
CA THR A 193 -9.22 16.23 -21.34
C THR A 193 -10.25 15.15 -21.61
N GLY A 194 -11.27 14.98 -20.75
CA GLY A 194 -12.22 13.87 -20.82
C GLY A 194 -13.23 13.94 -21.96
N GLY A 195 -13.45 15.13 -22.54
CA GLY A 195 -14.33 15.35 -23.71
C GLY A 195 -15.77 14.87 -23.53
N TRP A 196 -16.27 14.82 -22.30
CA TRP A 196 -17.64 14.42 -21.98
C TRP A 196 -18.22 15.30 -20.87
N TRP A 197 -19.48 15.67 -21.04
CA TRP A 197 -20.25 16.44 -20.10
C TRP A 197 -21.50 15.68 -19.67
N PRO A 198 -21.86 15.66 -18.37
CA PRO A 198 -23.05 14.99 -17.91
C PRO A 198 -24.31 15.72 -18.40
N ARG A 199 -25.26 14.96 -18.90
CA ARG A 199 -26.60 15.48 -19.20
C ARG A 199 -27.43 15.50 -17.92
N LEU A 200 -28.36 16.41 -17.80
CA LEU A 200 -29.34 16.46 -16.71
C LEU A 200 -30.40 15.35 -16.90
N CYS A 201 -29.99 14.11 -16.83
CA CYS A 201 -30.85 12.96 -16.95
C CYS A 201 -30.50 11.92 -15.87
N PHE A 202 -31.54 11.31 -15.33
CA PHE A 202 -31.41 10.27 -14.32
C PHE A 202 -32.29 9.06 -14.68
N SER A 203 -31.80 7.86 -14.45
CA SER A 203 -32.48 6.60 -14.75
C SER A 203 -32.41 5.63 -13.56
N PHE A 204 -33.51 5.48 -12.84
CA PHE A 204 -33.62 4.46 -11.82
C PHE A 204 -33.40 3.04 -12.35
N ALA A 205 -33.75 2.78 -13.60
CA ALA A 205 -33.53 1.49 -14.26
C ALA A 205 -32.03 1.15 -14.34
N THR A 206 -31.17 2.15 -14.64
CA THR A 206 -29.70 1.98 -14.64
C THR A 206 -29.22 1.61 -13.25
N ILE A 207 -29.61 2.36 -12.20
CA ILE A 207 -29.20 2.08 -10.82
C ILE A 207 -29.66 0.67 -10.40
N ARG A 208 -30.91 0.30 -10.69
CA ARG A 208 -31.45 -1.02 -10.36
C ARG A 208 -30.71 -2.16 -11.07
N ARG A 209 -30.22 -1.91 -12.30
CA ARG A 209 -29.46 -2.89 -13.08
C ARG A 209 -28.07 -3.15 -12.46
N ILE A 210 -27.37 -2.09 -12.07
CA ILE A 210 -25.99 -2.19 -11.60
C ILE A 210 -25.85 -2.32 -10.07
N HIS A 211 -26.92 -2.08 -9.30
CA HIS A 211 -26.86 -2.00 -7.84
C HIS A 211 -26.32 -3.29 -7.18
N ARG A 212 -26.73 -4.49 -7.69
CA ARG A 212 -26.30 -5.77 -7.11
C ARG A 212 -24.79 -5.95 -7.19
N VAL A 213 -24.17 -5.59 -8.30
CA VAL A 213 -22.71 -5.65 -8.50
C VAL A 213 -22.05 -4.53 -7.70
N GLY A 214 -22.57 -3.31 -7.78
CA GLY A 214 -22.06 -2.15 -7.05
C GLY A 214 -22.05 -2.37 -5.55
N MET A 215 -23.15 -2.87 -4.96
CA MET A 215 -23.26 -3.15 -3.52
C MET A 215 -22.27 -4.24 -3.07
N SER A 216 -22.07 -5.29 -3.86
CA SER A 216 -21.07 -6.32 -3.56
C SER A 216 -19.66 -5.76 -3.53
N VAL A 217 -19.30 -4.91 -4.50
CA VAL A 217 -17.99 -4.24 -4.54
C VAL A 217 -17.85 -3.27 -3.38
N PHE A 218 -18.88 -2.48 -3.09
CA PHE A 218 -18.93 -1.53 -1.97
C PHE A 218 -18.70 -2.23 -0.62
N LEU A 219 -19.46 -3.29 -0.30
CA LEU A 219 -19.33 -4.03 0.96
C LEU A 219 -17.94 -4.66 1.10
N SER A 220 -17.41 -5.23 0.03
CA SER A 220 -16.05 -5.79 0.05
C SER A 220 -14.99 -4.72 0.30
N ALA A 221 -15.12 -3.55 -0.35
CA ALA A 221 -14.23 -2.42 -0.15
C ALA A 221 -14.34 -1.85 1.27
N LEU A 222 -15.56 -1.76 1.81
CA LEU A 222 -15.82 -1.27 3.17
C LEU A 222 -15.13 -2.16 4.21
N LEU A 223 -15.35 -3.48 4.16
CA LEU A 223 -14.70 -4.42 5.06
C LEU A 223 -13.17 -4.33 4.97
N ASN A 224 -12.64 -4.31 3.77
CA ASN A 224 -11.19 -4.18 3.56
C ASN A 224 -10.65 -2.87 4.14
N THR A 225 -11.35 -1.74 3.98
CA THR A 225 -10.90 -0.45 4.51
C THR A 225 -10.98 -0.39 6.04
N ILE A 226 -11.98 -1.01 6.65
CA ILE A 226 -12.03 -1.19 8.10
C ILE A 226 -10.77 -1.92 8.56
N SER A 227 -10.49 -3.08 7.98
CA SER A 227 -9.32 -3.90 8.34
C SER A 227 -7.98 -3.16 8.17
N LEU A 228 -7.85 -2.32 7.12
CA LEU A 228 -6.62 -1.56 6.85
C LEU A 228 -6.42 -0.36 7.78
N ASN A 229 -7.49 0.22 8.33
CA ASN A 229 -7.42 1.47 9.09
C ASN A 229 -7.75 1.31 10.58
N ILE A 230 -8.13 0.11 11.02
CA ILE A 230 -8.56 -0.11 12.40
C ILE A 230 -7.46 0.25 13.43
N TYR A 231 -6.18 -0.06 13.13
CA TYR A 231 -5.07 0.30 14.00
C TYR A 231 -4.86 1.82 14.04
N ASN A 232 -4.94 2.51 12.91
CA ASN A 232 -4.88 3.98 12.88
C ASN A 232 -5.97 4.58 13.77
N PHE A 233 -7.20 4.06 13.67
CA PHE A 233 -8.32 4.52 14.47
C PHE A 233 -8.08 4.26 15.97
N VAL A 234 -7.69 3.05 16.32
CA VAL A 234 -7.42 2.68 17.72
C VAL A 234 -6.31 3.54 18.31
N ILE A 235 -5.19 3.69 17.59
CA ILE A 235 -4.06 4.49 18.08
C ILE A 235 -4.48 5.95 18.28
N GLY A 236 -5.20 6.52 17.32
CA GLY A 236 -5.63 7.92 17.42
C GLY A 236 -6.64 8.18 18.53
N VAL A 237 -7.48 7.20 18.90
CA VAL A 237 -8.53 7.35 19.92
C VAL A 237 -8.04 6.97 21.33
N TRP A 238 -7.23 5.91 21.46
CA TRP A 238 -6.84 5.37 22.77
C TRP A 238 -5.44 5.78 23.23
N TYR A 239 -4.58 6.28 22.33
CA TYR A 239 -3.22 6.71 22.70
C TYR A 239 -3.08 8.22 22.61
N SER A 240 -2.57 8.75 21.51
CA SER A 240 -2.49 10.20 21.25
C SER A 240 -2.41 10.49 19.77
N VAL A 241 -2.70 11.74 19.39
CA VAL A 241 -2.54 12.23 18.02
C VAL A 241 -1.07 12.16 17.59
N ALA A 242 -0.12 12.49 18.48
CA ALA A 242 1.31 12.39 18.20
C ALA A 242 1.72 10.92 17.93
N SER A 243 1.25 9.98 18.75
CA SER A 243 1.49 8.53 18.54
C SER A 243 0.90 8.05 17.20
N LEU A 244 -0.26 8.55 16.81
CA LEU A 244 -0.84 8.29 15.49
C LEU A 244 0.06 8.82 14.38
N GLY A 245 0.66 10.01 14.54
CA GLY A 245 1.60 10.58 13.59
C GLY A 245 2.83 9.69 13.38
N VAL A 246 3.45 9.25 14.49
CA VAL A 246 4.60 8.32 14.49
C VAL A 246 4.24 7.00 13.80
N TYR A 247 3.12 6.40 14.21
CA TYR A 247 2.66 5.13 13.63
C TYR A 247 2.33 5.24 12.13
N THR A 248 1.64 6.31 11.71
CA THR A 248 1.28 6.49 10.30
C THR A 248 2.50 6.63 9.39
N GLN A 249 3.58 7.25 9.86
CA GLN A 249 4.84 7.31 9.13
C GLN A 249 5.49 5.92 9.05
N ALA A 250 5.63 5.22 10.16
CA ALA A 250 6.19 3.87 10.19
C ALA A 250 5.40 2.90 9.27
N ASP A 251 4.07 2.92 9.36
CA ASP A 251 3.16 2.07 8.56
C ASP A 251 3.21 2.41 7.06
N LYS A 252 3.22 3.71 6.72
CA LYS A 252 3.31 4.17 5.33
C LYS A 252 4.57 3.64 4.64
N TRP A 253 5.74 3.82 5.24
CA TRP A 253 7.01 3.42 4.63
C TRP A 253 7.20 1.90 4.60
N SER A 254 6.76 1.19 5.65
CA SER A 254 6.74 -0.27 5.68
C SER A 254 5.82 -0.86 4.58
N LYS A 255 4.62 -0.29 4.42
CA LYS A 255 3.67 -0.70 3.38
C LYS A 255 4.19 -0.47 1.96
N MET A 256 4.99 0.57 1.72
CA MET A 256 5.58 0.81 0.39
C MET A 256 6.38 -0.40 -0.11
N GLY A 257 7.18 -1.02 0.77
CA GLY A 257 7.95 -2.22 0.43
C GLY A 257 7.05 -3.44 0.19
N SER A 258 6.23 -3.80 1.17
CA SER A 258 5.40 -5.00 1.12
C SER A 258 4.32 -4.96 0.03
N ALA A 259 3.67 -3.80 -0.18
CA ALA A 259 2.66 -3.63 -1.21
C ALA A 259 3.23 -3.75 -2.63
N SER A 260 4.43 -3.23 -2.87
CA SER A 260 5.11 -3.36 -4.17
C SER A 260 5.36 -4.82 -4.53
N ILE A 261 5.85 -5.62 -3.57
CA ILE A 261 6.06 -7.05 -3.76
C ILE A 261 4.73 -7.77 -3.99
N SER A 262 3.74 -7.56 -3.12
CA SER A 262 2.40 -8.15 -3.26
C SER A 262 1.79 -7.90 -4.63
N GLN A 263 1.96 -6.70 -5.17
CA GLN A 263 1.37 -6.31 -6.43
C GLN A 263 2.05 -6.98 -7.62
N ILE A 264 3.39 -7.10 -7.61
CA ILE A 264 4.13 -7.85 -8.63
C ILE A 264 3.63 -9.30 -8.65
N LEU A 265 3.48 -9.91 -7.48
CA LEU A 265 3.00 -11.28 -7.34
C LEU A 265 1.58 -11.44 -7.89
N THR A 266 0.65 -10.59 -7.49
CA THR A 266 -0.75 -10.66 -7.92
C THR A 266 -0.88 -10.45 -9.43
N SER A 267 -0.18 -9.46 -9.99
CA SER A 267 -0.27 -9.16 -11.43
C SER A 267 0.38 -10.23 -12.31
N THR A 268 1.37 -10.97 -11.80
CA THR A 268 2.12 -11.97 -12.56
C THR A 268 1.55 -13.37 -12.38
N PHE A 269 1.35 -13.80 -11.13
CA PHE A 269 1.04 -15.19 -10.83
C PHE A 269 -0.46 -15.52 -10.89
N VAL A 270 -1.38 -14.59 -10.56
CA VAL A 270 -2.81 -14.90 -10.61
C VAL A 270 -3.28 -15.26 -12.04
N PRO A 271 -2.97 -14.48 -13.10
CA PRO A 271 -3.37 -14.84 -14.46
C PRO A 271 -2.69 -16.12 -14.94
N LEU A 272 -1.44 -16.35 -14.52
CA LEU A 272 -0.69 -17.56 -14.90
C LEU A 272 -1.30 -18.81 -14.26
N LEU A 273 -1.55 -18.80 -12.96
CA LEU A 273 -2.16 -19.90 -12.22
C LEU A 273 -3.57 -20.22 -12.72
N SER A 274 -4.35 -19.19 -13.08
CA SER A 274 -5.71 -19.38 -13.63
C SER A 274 -5.71 -20.13 -14.95
N LYS A 275 -4.64 -20.05 -15.77
CA LYS A 275 -4.52 -20.83 -17.02
C LYS A 275 -4.34 -22.33 -16.75
N PHE A 276 -3.69 -22.69 -15.65
CA PHE A 276 -3.35 -24.08 -15.31
C PHE A 276 -4.29 -24.72 -14.29
N GLN A 277 -5.40 -24.06 -13.95
CA GLN A 277 -6.37 -24.58 -12.96
C GLN A 277 -6.94 -25.96 -13.31
N LYS A 278 -6.95 -26.36 -14.60
CA LYS A 278 -7.44 -27.67 -15.07
C LYS A 278 -6.39 -28.77 -14.96
N SER A 279 -5.10 -28.46 -14.93
CA SER A 279 -3.99 -29.41 -14.79
C SER A 279 -3.41 -29.32 -13.38
N ARG A 280 -3.74 -30.27 -12.51
CA ARG A 280 -3.27 -30.30 -11.13
C ARG A 280 -1.74 -30.30 -11.02
N GLN A 281 -1.06 -31.04 -11.92
CA GLN A 281 0.40 -31.16 -11.92
C GLN A 281 1.06 -29.81 -12.27
N ASP A 282 0.61 -29.17 -13.36
CA ASP A 282 1.15 -27.88 -13.77
C ASP A 282 0.82 -26.80 -12.74
N PHE A 283 -0.41 -26.79 -12.20
CA PHE A 283 -0.81 -25.85 -11.15
C PHE A 283 0.13 -25.95 -9.95
N HIS A 284 0.41 -27.15 -9.43
CA HIS A 284 1.32 -27.35 -8.31
C HIS A 284 2.75 -26.89 -8.65
N ARG A 285 3.24 -27.17 -9.86
CA ARG A 285 4.56 -26.72 -10.33
C ARG A 285 4.68 -25.20 -10.31
N TYR A 286 3.63 -24.49 -10.75
CA TYR A 286 3.62 -23.03 -10.71
C TYR A 286 3.45 -22.47 -9.30
N VAL A 287 2.70 -23.13 -8.40
CA VAL A 287 2.62 -22.80 -6.97
C VAL A 287 4.01 -22.91 -6.32
N ASP A 288 4.72 -24.03 -6.55
CA ASP A 288 6.08 -24.21 -6.06
C ASP A 288 7.00 -23.07 -6.54
N ARG A 289 6.95 -22.76 -7.83
CA ARG A 289 7.78 -21.70 -8.42
C ARG A 289 7.44 -20.30 -7.87
N ALA A 290 6.15 -19.99 -7.76
CA ALA A 290 5.68 -18.72 -7.19
C ALA A 290 6.07 -18.60 -5.72
N GLY A 291 5.89 -19.65 -4.91
CA GLY A 291 6.28 -19.67 -3.49
C GLY A 291 7.77 -19.42 -3.30
N ARG A 292 8.62 -20.16 -4.03
CA ARG A 292 10.09 -20.02 -3.95
C ARG A 292 10.57 -18.66 -4.43
N PHE A 293 10.07 -18.18 -5.58
CA PHE A 293 10.40 -16.86 -6.10
C PHE A 293 9.99 -15.73 -5.14
N THR A 294 8.80 -15.85 -4.54
CA THR A 294 8.34 -14.90 -3.53
C THR A 294 9.27 -14.91 -2.33
N SER A 295 9.60 -16.08 -1.78
CA SER A 295 10.47 -16.22 -0.60
C SER A 295 11.87 -15.68 -0.87
N PHE A 296 12.40 -15.92 -2.07
CA PHE A 296 13.72 -15.43 -2.51
C PHE A 296 13.85 -13.90 -2.45
N ILE A 297 12.77 -13.17 -2.79
CA ILE A 297 12.78 -11.70 -2.79
C ILE A 297 12.27 -11.15 -1.45
N LEU A 298 11.16 -11.69 -0.94
CA LEU A 298 10.42 -11.13 0.19
C LEU A 298 11.21 -11.18 1.50
N LEU A 299 11.73 -12.38 1.85
CA LEU A 299 12.42 -12.57 3.14
C LEU A 299 13.64 -11.65 3.27
N PRO A 300 14.59 -11.63 2.32
CA PRO A 300 15.76 -10.77 2.45
C PRO A 300 15.41 -9.28 2.37
N SER A 301 14.48 -8.89 1.49
CA SER A 301 14.14 -7.47 1.32
C SER A 301 13.49 -6.87 2.56
N MET A 302 12.51 -7.56 3.16
CA MET A 302 11.82 -7.04 4.35
C MET A 302 12.70 -7.11 5.61
N THR A 303 13.52 -8.15 5.74
CA THR A 303 14.47 -8.26 6.86
C THR A 303 15.56 -7.21 6.76
N LEU A 304 16.13 -7.00 5.57
CA LEU A 304 17.12 -5.94 5.35
C LEU A 304 16.51 -4.56 5.63
N LEU A 305 15.27 -4.32 5.19
CA LEU A 305 14.55 -3.08 5.46
C LEU A 305 14.36 -2.83 6.96
N ALA A 306 14.10 -3.88 7.73
CA ALA A 306 13.98 -3.79 9.19
C ALA A 306 15.33 -3.49 9.87
N ILE A 307 16.43 -4.09 9.40
CA ILE A 307 17.79 -3.83 9.93
C ILE A 307 18.23 -2.40 9.62
N LEU A 308 17.96 -1.94 8.40
CA LEU A 308 18.32 -0.61 7.94
C LEU A 308 17.36 0.49 8.44
N ALA A 309 16.42 0.19 9.32
CA ALA A 309 15.41 1.14 9.80
C ALA A 309 16.05 2.42 10.37
N ALA A 310 16.96 2.28 11.33
CA ALA A 310 17.61 3.43 11.96
C ALA A 310 18.41 4.28 10.96
N PRO A 311 19.38 3.75 10.20
CA PRO A 311 20.14 4.58 9.27
C PRO A 311 19.28 5.17 8.13
N ILE A 312 18.19 4.50 7.70
CA ILE A 312 17.28 5.05 6.70
C ILE A 312 16.47 6.22 7.30
N PHE A 313 15.93 6.06 8.52
CA PHE A 313 15.13 7.10 9.15
C PHE A 313 16.00 8.32 9.48
N HIS A 314 17.18 8.14 10.04
CA HIS A 314 18.11 9.25 10.30
C HIS A 314 18.56 9.96 9.03
N LEU A 315 18.78 9.20 7.92
CA LEU A 315 19.16 9.79 6.63
C LEU A 315 18.03 10.61 6.00
N LEU A 316 16.78 10.10 6.05
CA LEU A 316 15.65 10.70 5.35
C LEU A 316 14.91 11.75 6.17
N PHE A 317 14.85 11.58 7.51
CA PHE A 317 13.98 12.35 8.39
C PHE A 317 14.71 12.99 9.58
N GLY A 318 15.99 12.63 9.82
CA GLY A 318 16.74 13.03 11.00
C GLY A 318 16.22 12.39 12.29
N ASP A 319 16.74 12.82 13.44
CA ASP A 319 16.47 12.24 14.76
C ASP A 319 15.02 12.48 15.23
N LYS A 320 14.31 13.41 14.59
CA LYS A 320 12.92 13.76 14.90
C LYS A 320 11.97 12.55 14.88
N TRP A 321 12.27 11.52 14.07
CA TRP A 321 11.41 10.35 13.89
C TRP A 321 11.95 9.07 14.55
N ASP A 322 12.83 9.19 15.55
CA ASP A 322 13.42 8.04 16.25
C ASP A 322 12.35 7.12 16.86
N ALA A 323 11.28 7.69 17.41
CA ALA A 323 10.15 6.92 17.91
C ALA A 323 9.45 6.04 16.85
N ALA A 324 9.61 6.35 15.55
CA ALA A 324 9.03 5.56 14.47
C ALA A 324 9.91 4.37 14.07
N ILE A 325 11.20 4.35 14.42
CA ILE A 325 12.17 3.32 14.01
C ILE A 325 11.77 1.92 14.49
N PRO A 326 11.50 1.68 15.79
CA PRO A 326 11.09 0.36 16.26
C PRO A 326 9.77 -0.10 15.63
N LEU A 327 8.79 0.81 15.52
CA LEU A 327 7.51 0.52 14.87
C LEU A 327 7.69 0.14 13.40
N PHE A 328 8.55 0.87 12.67
CA PHE A 328 8.85 0.58 11.28
C PHE A 328 9.52 -0.79 11.12
N SER A 329 10.49 -1.14 11.98
CA SER A 329 11.16 -2.43 11.96
C SER A 329 10.17 -3.58 12.17
N MET A 330 9.29 -3.46 13.17
CA MET A 330 8.25 -4.46 13.44
C MET A 330 7.26 -4.59 12.29
N LEU A 331 6.82 -3.47 11.70
CA LEU A 331 5.90 -3.45 10.58
C LEU A 331 6.53 -3.95 9.27
N ALA A 332 7.84 -3.73 9.07
CA ALA A 332 8.58 -4.31 7.95
C ALA A 332 8.61 -5.84 8.06
N LEU A 333 8.95 -6.39 9.23
CA LEU A 333 8.91 -7.84 9.48
C LEU A 333 7.50 -8.41 9.34
N ARG A 334 6.48 -7.70 9.84
CA ARG A 334 5.06 -8.05 9.62
C ARG A 334 4.74 -8.13 8.13
N GLY A 335 5.33 -7.25 7.32
CA GLY A 335 5.16 -7.23 5.86
C GLY A 335 5.43 -8.57 5.19
N ILE A 336 6.33 -9.39 5.74
CA ILE A 336 6.60 -10.77 5.28
C ILE A 336 5.30 -11.60 5.32
N PHE A 337 4.63 -11.61 6.46
CA PHE A 337 3.42 -12.42 6.65
C PHE A 337 2.24 -11.87 5.87
N VAL A 338 2.10 -10.55 5.75
CA VAL A 338 1.08 -9.90 4.94
C VAL A 338 1.19 -10.33 3.46
N VAL A 339 2.40 -10.35 2.91
CA VAL A 339 2.65 -10.78 1.53
C VAL A 339 2.40 -12.27 1.35
N LEU A 340 2.82 -13.11 2.31
CA LEU A 340 2.54 -14.56 2.28
C LEU A 340 1.04 -14.88 2.36
N ILE A 341 0.28 -14.16 3.21
CA ILE A 341 -1.18 -14.27 3.28
C ILE A 341 -1.79 -13.90 1.93
N SER A 342 -1.35 -12.80 1.34
CA SER A 342 -1.80 -12.36 0.00
C SER A 342 -1.51 -13.41 -1.08
N LEU A 343 -0.31 -13.99 -1.07
CA LEU A 343 0.08 -15.05 -2.00
C LEU A 343 -0.84 -16.28 -1.89
N TYR A 344 -1.13 -16.72 -0.65
CA TYR A 344 -2.00 -17.87 -0.41
C TYR A 344 -3.46 -17.59 -0.78
N SER A 345 -3.93 -16.37 -0.49
CA SER A 345 -5.25 -15.91 -0.95
C SER A 345 -5.35 -15.91 -2.48
N ASN A 346 -4.30 -15.51 -3.19
CA ASN A 346 -4.22 -15.55 -4.65
C ASN A 346 -4.26 -16.97 -5.21
N TYR A 347 -3.68 -17.97 -4.53
CA TYR A 347 -3.80 -19.38 -4.92
C TYR A 347 -5.26 -19.88 -4.83
N LEU A 348 -5.96 -19.50 -3.75
CA LEU A 348 -7.38 -19.86 -3.59
C LEU A 348 -8.27 -19.13 -4.60
N LEU A 349 -7.97 -17.86 -4.86
CA LEU A 349 -8.69 -17.04 -5.84
C LEU A 349 -8.56 -17.61 -7.26
N SER A 350 -7.35 -18.02 -7.66
CA SER A 350 -7.10 -18.59 -8.99
C SER A 350 -7.86 -19.90 -9.27
N LEU A 351 -8.24 -20.62 -8.20
CA LEU A 351 -9.07 -21.83 -8.25
C LEU A 351 -10.57 -21.58 -8.02
N GLY A 352 -10.99 -20.31 -7.86
CA GLY A 352 -12.38 -19.96 -7.59
C GLY A 352 -12.90 -20.43 -6.21
N ARG A 353 -12.00 -20.65 -5.23
CA ARG A 353 -12.35 -21.14 -3.89
C ARG A 353 -12.86 -20.03 -2.96
N ALA A 354 -13.90 -19.30 -3.38
CA ALA A 354 -14.44 -18.13 -2.69
C ALA A 354 -14.77 -18.36 -1.21
N LYS A 355 -15.35 -19.51 -0.84
CA LYS A 355 -15.67 -19.83 0.57
C LYS A 355 -14.41 -19.88 1.46
N LYS A 356 -13.31 -20.46 0.96
CA LYS A 356 -12.04 -20.54 1.71
C LYS A 356 -11.36 -19.17 1.79
N LEU A 357 -11.47 -18.36 0.74
CA LEU A 357 -10.99 -16.99 0.74
C LEU A 357 -11.73 -16.14 1.78
N PHE A 358 -13.06 -16.21 1.81
CA PHE A 358 -13.87 -15.52 2.82
C PHE A 358 -13.49 -15.96 4.25
N PHE A 359 -13.33 -17.27 4.47
CA PHE A 359 -12.88 -17.78 5.76
C PHE A 359 -11.51 -17.21 6.17
N SER A 360 -10.56 -17.12 5.23
CA SER A 360 -9.23 -16.58 5.51
C SER A 360 -9.28 -15.09 5.90
N GLU A 361 -10.11 -14.29 5.23
CA GLU A 361 -10.31 -12.89 5.58
C GLU A 361 -10.99 -12.74 6.95
N ALA A 362 -12.02 -13.55 7.22
CA ALA A 362 -12.69 -13.53 8.51
C ALA A 362 -11.76 -13.91 9.68
N VAL A 363 -10.90 -14.91 9.50
CA VAL A 363 -9.88 -15.29 10.50
C VAL A 363 -8.88 -14.15 10.72
N LYS A 364 -8.39 -13.55 9.64
CA LYS A 364 -7.45 -12.42 9.70
C LYS A 364 -8.07 -11.26 10.48
N ASP A 365 -9.27 -10.84 10.12
CA ASP A 365 -9.94 -9.71 10.74
C ASP A 365 -10.32 -9.99 12.21
N GLY A 366 -10.75 -11.22 12.51
CA GLY A 366 -11.00 -11.66 13.88
C GLY A 366 -9.74 -11.64 14.76
N LEU A 367 -8.60 -12.10 14.25
CA LEU A 367 -7.32 -12.05 14.96
C LEU A 367 -6.78 -10.63 15.14
N ILE A 368 -7.02 -9.74 14.17
CA ILE A 368 -6.71 -8.32 14.29
C ILE A 368 -7.49 -7.70 15.46
N LEU A 369 -8.80 -7.91 15.51
CA LEU A 369 -9.64 -7.40 16.61
C LEU A 369 -9.25 -8.01 17.96
N PHE A 370 -8.99 -9.29 18.00
CA PHE A 370 -8.53 -9.99 19.20
C PHE A 370 -7.21 -9.42 19.73
N ALA A 371 -6.22 -9.21 18.84
CA ALA A 371 -4.94 -8.62 19.23
C ALA A 371 -5.10 -7.19 19.77
N ILE A 372 -5.96 -6.37 19.16
CA ILE A 372 -6.27 -5.03 19.65
C ILE A 372 -6.87 -5.08 21.07
N VAL A 373 -7.89 -5.90 21.29
CA VAL A 373 -8.53 -6.03 22.60
C VAL A 373 -7.53 -6.47 23.68
N LEU A 374 -6.59 -7.35 23.35
CA LEU A 374 -5.57 -7.81 24.29
C LEU A 374 -4.52 -6.74 24.62
N THR A 375 -4.21 -5.86 23.67
CA THR A 375 -3.02 -4.98 23.81
C THR A 375 -3.37 -3.52 24.08
N VAL A 376 -4.55 -3.04 23.69
CA VAL A 376 -4.94 -1.63 23.83
C VAL A 376 -4.96 -1.13 25.28
N GLY A 377 -5.31 -2.00 26.22
CA GLY A 377 -5.42 -1.65 27.64
C GLY A 377 -4.09 -1.37 28.35
N TYR A 378 -2.96 -1.74 27.76
CA TYR A 378 -1.63 -1.55 28.36
C TYR A 378 -1.05 -0.14 28.10
N GLY A 379 -1.62 0.64 27.17
CA GLY A 379 -1.16 2.00 26.87
C GLY A 379 0.18 2.08 26.15
N ASP A 380 0.73 0.95 25.69
CA ASP A 380 2.02 0.85 24.99
C ASP A 380 1.78 0.58 23.49
N ILE A 381 2.23 1.51 22.63
CA ILE A 381 2.10 1.41 21.19
C ILE A 381 2.97 0.31 20.59
N ASP A 382 4.16 0.06 21.16
CA ASP A 382 5.05 -1.01 20.70
C ASP A 382 4.40 -2.37 20.93
N LEU A 383 3.75 -2.56 22.09
CA LEU A 383 3.00 -3.77 22.40
C LEU A 383 1.81 -3.97 21.45
N LEU A 384 1.11 -2.89 21.10
CA LEU A 384 0.00 -2.92 20.12
C LEU A 384 0.50 -3.37 18.74
N VAL A 385 1.62 -2.83 18.26
CA VAL A 385 2.23 -3.19 16.97
C VAL A 385 2.82 -4.60 16.99
N LEU A 386 3.38 -5.03 18.13
CA LEU A 386 3.80 -6.42 18.33
C LEU A 386 2.60 -7.37 18.25
N GLY A 387 1.48 -7.03 18.89
CA GLY A 387 0.22 -7.77 18.80
C GLY A 387 -0.30 -7.84 17.34
N GLN A 388 -0.19 -6.76 16.58
CA GLN A 388 -0.51 -6.70 15.16
C GLN A 388 0.36 -7.66 14.33
N THR A 389 1.65 -7.72 14.65
CA THR A 389 2.61 -8.61 13.99
C THR A 389 2.31 -10.06 14.33
N ALA A 390 2.08 -10.37 15.62
CA ALA A 390 1.70 -11.70 16.09
C ALA A 390 0.40 -12.18 15.43
N ALA A 391 -0.62 -11.33 15.34
CA ALA A 391 -1.88 -11.65 14.64
C ALA A 391 -1.64 -12.01 13.16
N SER A 392 -0.71 -11.33 12.49
CA SER A 392 -0.35 -11.64 11.09
C SER A 392 0.37 -12.99 10.97
N VAL A 393 1.27 -13.30 11.89
CA VAL A 393 1.94 -14.61 11.98
C VAL A 393 0.93 -15.73 12.20
N ILE A 394 0.05 -15.57 13.19
CA ILE A 394 -0.98 -16.57 13.52
C ILE A 394 -1.93 -16.78 12.35
N THR A 395 -2.37 -15.67 11.71
CA THR A 395 -3.19 -15.74 10.50
C THR A 395 -2.51 -16.57 9.42
N TRP A 396 -1.23 -16.33 9.14
CA TRP A 396 -0.47 -17.07 8.15
C TRP A 396 -0.37 -18.57 8.51
N LEU A 397 -0.08 -18.89 9.78
CA LEU A 397 -0.02 -20.27 10.25
C LEU A 397 -1.35 -21.02 10.09
N ILE A 398 -2.48 -20.37 10.36
CA ILE A 398 -3.82 -20.95 10.18
C ILE A 398 -4.14 -21.10 8.68
N LEU A 399 -3.77 -20.10 7.88
CA LEU A 399 -4.08 -20.08 6.45
C LEU A 399 -3.27 -21.10 5.66
N LEU A 400 -2.07 -21.43 6.09
CA LEU A 400 -1.18 -22.40 5.46
C LEU A 400 -1.85 -23.78 5.24
N PRO A 401 -2.40 -24.47 6.27
CA PRO A 401 -3.09 -25.75 6.06
C PRO A 401 -4.40 -25.60 5.31
N VAL A 402 -5.14 -24.48 5.47
CA VAL A 402 -6.38 -24.19 4.75
C VAL A 402 -6.10 -24.07 3.25
N THR A 403 -5.05 -23.33 2.88
CA THR A 403 -4.63 -23.15 1.49
C THR A 403 -4.10 -24.46 0.92
N ALA A 404 -3.22 -25.15 1.63
CA ALA A 404 -2.66 -26.43 1.19
C ALA A 404 -3.75 -27.45 0.86
N ARG A 405 -4.73 -27.63 1.76
CA ARG A 405 -5.91 -28.48 1.48
C ARG A 405 -6.76 -27.91 0.34
N GLY A 406 -6.82 -26.58 0.20
CA GLY A 406 -7.55 -25.90 -0.88
C GLY A 406 -6.98 -26.19 -2.26
N ILE A 407 -5.67 -26.27 -2.39
CA ILE A 407 -4.98 -26.56 -3.67
C ILE A 407 -4.59 -28.04 -3.83
N GLY A 408 -4.86 -28.88 -2.84
CA GLY A 408 -4.56 -30.32 -2.87
C GLY A 408 -3.07 -30.64 -2.71
N MET A 409 -2.34 -29.83 -1.92
CA MET A 409 -0.93 -30.02 -1.56
C MET A 409 -0.78 -30.33 -0.06
N ARG A 410 0.39 -30.88 0.33
CA ARG A 410 0.74 -31.05 1.75
C ARG A 410 1.20 -29.71 2.33
N PRO A 411 0.77 -29.31 3.56
CA PRO A 411 1.20 -28.03 4.17
C PRO A 411 2.73 -27.92 4.29
N LEU A 412 3.39 -29.02 4.63
CA LEU A 412 4.85 -29.07 4.76
C LEU A 412 5.57 -28.68 3.46
N ARG A 413 5.00 -29.01 2.29
CA ARG A 413 5.57 -28.63 0.99
C ARG A 413 5.57 -27.12 0.79
N LEU A 414 4.51 -26.41 1.23
CA LEU A 414 4.47 -24.94 1.20
C LEU A 414 5.50 -24.32 2.15
N LEU A 415 5.76 -24.93 3.32
CA LEU A 415 6.80 -24.49 4.24
C LEU A 415 8.21 -24.69 3.67
N TRP A 416 8.46 -25.79 2.96
CA TRP A 416 9.75 -26.03 2.32
C TRP A 416 10.13 -25.01 1.26
N HIS A 417 9.15 -24.25 0.72
CA HIS A 417 9.46 -23.12 -0.16
C HIS A 417 10.14 -21.95 0.55
N LEU A 418 9.90 -21.80 1.87
CA LEU A 418 10.45 -20.71 2.66
C LEU A 418 11.78 -21.07 3.33
N PHE A 419 11.92 -22.34 3.75
CA PHE A 419 12.99 -22.79 4.65
C PHE A 419 14.41 -22.40 4.18
N PRO A 420 14.86 -22.69 2.94
CA PRO A 420 16.22 -22.37 2.51
C PRO A 420 16.47 -20.84 2.46
N PHE A 421 15.46 -20.07 2.07
CA PHE A 421 15.55 -18.61 2.01
C PHE A 421 15.51 -17.99 3.41
N LEU A 422 14.72 -18.56 4.32
CA LEU A 422 14.66 -18.13 5.72
C LEU A 422 16.00 -18.37 6.42
N ALA A 423 16.58 -19.56 6.29
CA ALA A 423 17.89 -19.85 6.83
C ALA A 423 18.97 -18.90 6.28
N ALA A 424 19.02 -18.73 4.95
CA ALA A 424 19.95 -17.80 4.32
C ALA A 424 19.75 -16.35 4.81
N THR A 425 18.49 -15.92 4.98
CA THR A 425 18.16 -14.57 5.47
C THR A 425 18.59 -14.37 6.92
N ILE A 426 18.44 -15.37 7.79
CA ILE A 426 18.89 -15.28 9.20
C ILE A 426 20.41 -15.11 9.25
N PHE A 427 21.19 -15.94 8.53
CA PHE A 427 22.65 -15.78 8.49
C PHE A 427 23.07 -14.43 7.91
N ALA A 428 22.40 -13.96 6.86
CA ALA A 428 22.66 -12.65 6.28
C ALA A 428 22.30 -11.51 7.24
N ALA A 429 21.22 -11.63 8.00
CA ALA A 429 20.83 -10.67 9.02
C ALA A 429 21.86 -10.55 10.13
N LEU A 430 22.33 -11.68 10.66
CA LEU A 430 23.39 -11.70 11.69
C LEU A 430 24.68 -11.06 11.18
N ALA A 431 25.06 -11.34 9.94
CA ALA A 431 26.24 -10.73 9.33
C ALA A 431 26.08 -9.21 9.12
N ALA A 432 24.90 -8.74 8.71
CA ALA A 432 24.64 -7.32 8.53
C ALA A 432 24.66 -6.55 9.86
N VAL A 433 24.05 -7.10 10.92
CA VAL A 433 24.08 -6.52 12.26
C VAL A 433 25.50 -6.50 12.79
N GLY A 434 26.23 -7.62 12.71
CA GLY A 434 27.63 -7.69 13.14
C GLY A 434 28.56 -6.75 12.37
N ALA A 435 28.32 -6.55 11.06
CA ALA A 435 29.07 -5.57 10.27
C ALA A 435 28.78 -4.12 10.69
N GLY A 436 27.53 -3.82 11.07
CA GLY A 436 27.15 -2.53 11.64
C GLY A 436 27.81 -2.30 13.00
N ASP A 437 27.75 -3.26 13.91
CA ASP A 437 28.37 -3.18 15.22
C ASP A 437 29.90 -3.02 15.12
N LEU A 438 30.54 -3.74 14.20
CA LEU A 438 31.98 -3.67 13.98
C LEU A 438 32.41 -2.27 13.47
N LEU A 439 31.59 -1.63 12.65
CA LEU A 439 31.81 -0.24 12.25
C LEU A 439 31.64 0.72 13.44
N LEU A 440 30.62 0.53 14.27
CA LEU A 440 30.36 1.36 15.45
C LEU A 440 31.50 1.25 16.47
N TYR A 441 32.03 0.04 16.72
CA TYR A 441 33.14 -0.19 17.65
C TYR A 441 34.51 0.21 17.06
N GLY A 442 34.70 0.04 15.74
CA GLY A 442 36.01 0.26 15.10
C GLY A 442 36.31 1.73 14.78
N LEU A 443 35.30 2.51 14.42
CA LEU A 443 35.47 3.92 14.03
C LEU A 443 34.97 4.90 15.12
N GLY A 444 34.34 4.40 16.19
CA GLY A 444 33.67 5.22 17.18
C GLY A 444 32.34 5.83 16.65
N TYR A 445 31.44 6.17 17.55
CA TYR A 445 30.21 6.89 17.16
C TYR A 445 30.60 8.34 16.88
N PRO A 446 30.33 8.89 15.69
CA PRO A 446 30.61 10.32 15.44
C PRO A 446 29.75 11.15 16.40
N ASP A 447 30.34 12.21 16.95
CA ASP A 447 29.59 13.15 17.78
C ASP A 447 28.49 13.80 16.94
N MET A 448 27.27 13.34 17.18
CA MET A 448 26.08 13.70 16.40
C MET A 448 25.59 15.13 16.72
N SER A 449 26.22 15.83 17.65
CA SER A 449 25.75 17.13 18.13
C SER A 449 26.19 18.31 17.23
N VAL A 450 27.19 18.14 16.34
CA VAL A 450 27.91 19.28 15.78
C VAL A 450 27.66 19.56 14.30
N GLU A 451 27.43 18.58 13.42
CA GLU A 451 27.24 18.85 11.99
C GLU A 451 26.34 17.82 11.24
N ILE A 452 25.60 18.32 10.24
CA ILE A 452 24.69 17.50 9.41
C ILE A 452 25.46 16.59 8.41
N ALA A 453 26.56 17.08 7.84
CA ALA A 453 27.31 16.39 6.81
C ALA A 453 27.98 15.07 7.29
N PRO A 454 28.62 14.98 8.46
CA PRO A 454 29.11 13.73 9.02
C PRO A 454 28.03 12.70 9.26
N ARG A 455 26.84 13.12 9.70
CA ARG A 455 25.68 12.24 9.91
C ARG A 455 25.23 11.57 8.62
N ILE A 456 25.12 12.30 7.52
CA ILE A 456 24.73 11.76 6.21
C ILE A 456 25.76 10.73 5.74
N GLY A 457 27.06 11.07 5.82
CA GLY A 457 28.13 10.16 5.43
C GLY A 457 28.15 8.88 6.25
N TRP A 458 27.93 8.98 7.57
CA TRP A 458 27.87 7.87 8.49
C TRP A 458 26.69 6.91 8.20
N ASN A 459 25.49 7.45 8.07
CA ASN A 459 24.30 6.65 7.77
C ASN A 459 24.39 5.98 6.39
N LEU A 460 24.96 6.66 5.39
CA LEU A 460 25.22 6.07 4.06
C LEU A 460 26.23 4.92 4.17
N MET A 461 27.32 5.10 4.94
CA MET A 461 28.34 4.06 5.14
C MET A 461 27.73 2.84 5.85
N LEU A 462 26.90 3.03 6.87
CA LEU A 462 26.16 1.95 7.52
C LEU A 462 25.25 1.21 6.55
N ILE A 463 24.44 1.94 5.77
CA ILE A 463 23.54 1.36 4.76
C ILE A 463 24.33 0.53 3.76
N ILE A 464 25.42 1.07 3.21
CA ILE A 464 26.24 0.38 2.21
C ILE A 464 26.89 -0.88 2.82
N THR A 465 27.51 -0.76 4.00
CA THR A 465 28.22 -1.88 4.64
C THR A 465 27.29 -2.99 5.06
N GLN A 466 26.19 -2.66 5.73
CA GLN A 466 25.18 -3.64 6.15
C GLN A 466 24.51 -4.31 4.94
N THR A 467 24.20 -3.55 3.88
CA THR A 467 23.63 -4.10 2.65
C THR A 467 24.62 -5.02 1.93
N ALA A 468 25.89 -4.62 1.83
CA ALA A 468 26.92 -5.42 1.20
C ALA A 468 27.19 -6.73 1.98
N ALA A 469 27.31 -6.66 3.29
CA ALA A 469 27.47 -7.85 4.17
C ALA A 469 26.26 -8.78 4.05
N PHE A 470 25.05 -8.23 4.11
CA PHE A 470 23.80 -8.99 3.94
C PHE A 470 23.76 -9.71 2.59
N ALA A 471 23.98 -8.97 1.49
CA ALA A 471 23.92 -9.52 0.13
C ALA A 471 24.98 -10.60 -0.11
N ALA A 472 26.22 -10.38 0.36
CA ALA A 472 27.31 -11.34 0.23
C ALA A 472 26.97 -12.65 0.96
N VAL A 473 26.59 -12.58 2.23
CA VAL A 473 26.28 -13.78 3.05
C VAL A 473 25.01 -14.46 2.53
N TYR A 474 23.99 -13.72 2.12
CA TYR A 474 22.78 -14.28 1.52
C TYR A 474 23.09 -15.11 0.27
N ILE A 475 23.87 -14.55 -0.66
CA ILE A 475 24.27 -15.27 -1.89
C ILE A 475 25.12 -16.50 -1.58
N ILE A 476 26.08 -16.40 -0.64
CA ILE A 476 26.92 -17.53 -0.21
C ILE A 476 26.05 -18.62 0.39
N ALA A 477 25.14 -18.26 1.33
CA ALA A 477 24.25 -19.22 1.99
C ALA A 477 23.36 -19.95 0.98
N LEU A 478 22.79 -19.25 0.01
CA LEU A 478 21.98 -19.86 -1.06
C LEU A 478 22.78 -20.81 -1.94
N ARG A 479 24.06 -20.49 -2.21
CA ARG A 479 24.98 -21.39 -2.95
C ARG A 479 25.28 -22.64 -2.13
N CYS A 480 25.57 -22.51 -0.83
CA CYS A 480 25.82 -23.63 0.08
C CYS A 480 24.58 -24.53 0.20
N LEU A 481 23.40 -23.95 0.25
CA LEU A 481 22.11 -24.67 0.27
C LEU A 481 21.70 -25.27 -1.10
N ARG A 482 22.54 -25.08 -2.14
CA ARG A 482 22.32 -25.55 -3.50
C ARG A 482 20.96 -25.16 -4.07
N VAL A 483 20.54 -23.94 -3.82
CA VAL A 483 19.24 -23.43 -4.29
C VAL A 483 19.32 -23.16 -5.79
N ALA A 484 18.52 -23.89 -6.58
CA ALA A 484 18.56 -23.89 -8.06
C ALA A 484 18.03 -22.60 -8.70
N GLU A 485 17.36 -21.73 -7.96
CA GLU A 485 16.73 -20.50 -8.46
C GLU A 485 17.73 -19.39 -8.84
N LEU A 486 18.95 -19.43 -8.32
CA LEU A 486 19.99 -18.44 -8.65
C LEU A 486 20.31 -18.39 -10.16
N PRO A 487 20.50 -19.53 -10.87
CA PRO A 487 20.75 -19.50 -12.32
C PRO A 487 19.51 -19.11 -13.12
N GLU A 488 18.30 -19.53 -12.68
CA GLU A 488 17.05 -19.20 -13.36
C GLU A 488 16.65 -17.73 -13.19
N SER A 489 16.77 -17.16 -11.99
CA SER A 489 16.45 -15.76 -11.72
C SER A 489 17.45 -14.80 -12.39
N ALA A 490 18.74 -15.13 -12.40
CA ALA A 490 19.75 -14.41 -13.17
C ALA A 490 19.46 -14.45 -14.69
N GLY A 491 19.02 -15.61 -15.21
CA GLY A 491 18.60 -15.75 -16.61
C GLY A 491 17.38 -14.88 -16.96
N TYR A 492 16.41 -14.70 -16.03
CA TYR A 492 15.26 -13.83 -16.26
C TYR A 492 15.59 -12.34 -16.15
N LEU A 493 16.44 -11.94 -15.22
CA LEU A 493 16.85 -10.55 -15.04
C LEU A 493 17.85 -10.10 -16.12
N PHE A 494 18.78 -10.98 -16.52
CA PHE A 494 19.86 -10.65 -17.47
C PHE A 494 19.67 -11.26 -18.87
N GLY A 495 18.85 -12.28 -19.02
CA GLY A 495 18.65 -12.99 -20.29
C GLY A 495 17.94 -12.17 -21.38
N ARG A 496 17.17 -11.15 -21.01
CA ARG A 496 16.61 -10.16 -21.95
C ARG A 496 17.68 -9.25 -22.57
N PHE A 497 18.78 -9.02 -21.90
CA PHE A 497 19.89 -8.24 -22.46
C PHE A 497 20.72 -9.03 -23.48
N ARG A 498 20.78 -10.37 -23.35
CA ARG A 498 21.56 -11.21 -24.26
C ARG A 498 20.86 -11.54 -25.60
N ARG A 499 19.51 -11.58 -25.62
CA ARG A 499 18.71 -11.78 -26.85
C ARG A 499 18.65 -10.58 -27.78
N ARG A 500 18.96 -9.36 -27.30
CA ARG A 500 19.05 -8.15 -28.14
C ARG A 500 20.41 -7.95 -28.81
N ARG A 501 21.39 -8.80 -28.53
CA ARG A 501 22.73 -8.69 -29.14
C ARG A 501 22.96 -9.68 -30.27
N ASN A 502 22.02 -10.61 -30.52
CA ASN A 502 22.08 -11.64 -31.56
C ASN A 502 20.89 -11.62 -32.53
N SER A 503 20.19 -10.47 -32.65
CA SER A 503 19.19 -10.24 -33.71
C SER A 503 19.52 -8.95 -34.44
#